data_904f1e8c3be3a3860e7d9734df98b039
#
_entry.id   904f1e8c3be3a3860e7d9734df98b039
#
_cell.length_a   1.000
_cell.length_b   1.000
_cell.length_c   1.000
_cell.angle_alpha   90.00
_cell.angle_beta   90.00
_cell.angle_gamma   90.00
#
_symmetry.space_group_name_H-M   'P 1'
#
loop_
_entity.id
_entity.type
_entity.pdbx_description
1 polymer ?
#
loop_
_entity_poly.entity_id
_entity_poly.type
_entity_poly.pdbx_seq_one_letter_code
_entity_poly.pdbx_strand_id
1 'polypeptide(L)'
;MGEKYDIIVLGAGPAGLTAGIYLSRARVKTLIVDSGTAGGQMVMSYNVANYPGVETTSGWNISQTMLRQAKTFGCKVMTQSPVTGMNLSGEDKWVEVEDEGKFHADAIIAATGGVPRELGMESEKRFMGTGISYCATCDGDFFTDKEIVAIGGGNSALEEAVGLTKYASKVTIVHEFNNFQAQPWIVEEARKNGKIHFLMAQDIIEFTGTDHLEKVIVASKETGERTVIPAEGCFIFIGYVPNTSVFKGILDMNEKGELVTDRQMNTSVPGVFAAGDLREKRFRQITTSVADGTIAALSAIDYLQQKADGSPV
;
A
#
# COMPACT_ATOMS: atom_id res chain seq x y z
N MET A 1 -18.76 -19.18 -23.24
CA MET A 1 -19.10 -18.51 -21.96
C MET A 1 -17.91 -18.63 -21.03
N GLY A 2 -17.46 -17.55 -20.42
CA GLY A 2 -16.35 -17.57 -19.47
C GLY A 2 -16.70 -18.37 -18.21
N GLU A 3 -15.69 -18.80 -17.46
CA GLU A 3 -15.90 -19.51 -16.19
C GLU A 3 -16.58 -18.59 -15.16
N LYS A 4 -17.63 -19.10 -14.46
CA LYS A 4 -18.35 -18.34 -13.43
C LYS A 4 -17.83 -18.69 -12.03
N TYR A 5 -17.61 -17.65 -11.23
CA TYR A 5 -17.29 -17.69 -9.81
C TYR A 5 -18.42 -17.05 -9.00
N ASP A 6 -18.46 -17.29 -7.71
CA ASP A 6 -19.36 -16.54 -6.83
C ASP A 6 -18.78 -15.16 -6.57
N ILE A 7 -17.45 -15.10 -6.30
CA ILE A 7 -16.71 -13.85 -6.05
C ILE A 7 -15.37 -13.82 -6.79
N ILE A 8 -15.06 -12.69 -7.41
CA ILE A 8 -13.73 -12.39 -7.93
C ILE A 8 -13.09 -11.30 -7.05
N VAL A 9 -11.83 -11.52 -6.67
CA VAL A 9 -11.00 -10.57 -5.92
C VAL A 9 -9.93 -10.01 -6.84
N LEU A 10 -9.84 -8.71 -6.95
CA LEU A 10 -8.84 -7.99 -7.75
C LEU A 10 -7.68 -7.54 -6.86
N GLY A 11 -6.56 -8.23 -6.97
CA GLY A 11 -5.36 -8.01 -6.17
C GLY A 11 -5.07 -9.15 -5.19
N ALA A 12 -3.83 -9.63 -5.18
CA ALA A 12 -3.32 -10.69 -4.31
C ALA A 12 -2.38 -10.14 -3.21
N GLY A 13 -2.60 -8.90 -2.77
CA GLY A 13 -1.97 -8.33 -1.57
C GLY A 13 -2.58 -8.90 -0.28
N PRO A 14 -2.17 -8.40 0.91
CA PRO A 14 -2.68 -8.89 2.20
C PRO A 14 -4.20 -8.86 2.31
N ALA A 15 -4.87 -7.82 1.80
CA ALA A 15 -6.32 -7.72 1.81
C ALA A 15 -6.97 -8.80 0.93
N GLY A 16 -6.54 -8.93 -0.32
CA GLY A 16 -7.11 -9.89 -1.26
C GLY A 16 -6.85 -11.34 -0.88
N LEU A 17 -5.62 -11.67 -0.44
CA LEU A 17 -5.31 -13.02 0.05
C LEU A 17 -6.14 -13.37 1.29
N THR A 18 -6.34 -12.42 2.22
CA THR A 18 -7.19 -12.64 3.39
C THR A 18 -8.65 -12.85 2.97
N ALA A 19 -9.16 -12.01 2.06
CA ALA A 19 -10.51 -12.21 1.53
C ALA A 19 -10.66 -13.62 0.92
N GLY A 20 -9.70 -14.05 0.08
CA GLY A 20 -9.70 -15.38 -0.51
C GLY A 20 -9.68 -16.51 0.52
N ILE A 21 -8.94 -16.38 1.62
CA ILE A 21 -8.92 -17.34 2.72
C ILE A 21 -10.32 -17.46 3.34
N TYR A 22 -10.94 -16.35 3.71
CA TYR A 22 -12.27 -16.35 4.37
C TYR A 22 -13.37 -16.89 3.46
N LEU A 23 -13.42 -16.43 2.21
CA LEU A 23 -14.39 -16.85 1.21
C LEU A 23 -14.27 -18.36 0.93
N SER A 24 -13.07 -18.85 0.67
CA SER A 24 -12.88 -20.27 0.34
C SER A 24 -13.15 -21.20 1.52
N ARG A 25 -12.84 -20.76 2.75
CA ARG A 25 -13.25 -21.50 3.96
C ARG A 25 -14.75 -21.57 4.12
N ALA A 26 -15.48 -20.54 3.69
CA ALA A 26 -16.94 -20.53 3.63
C ALA A 26 -17.50 -21.31 2.40
N ARG A 27 -16.63 -21.97 1.62
CA ARG A 27 -16.98 -22.71 0.38
C ARG A 27 -17.57 -21.85 -0.73
N VAL A 28 -17.25 -20.56 -0.74
CA VAL A 28 -17.56 -19.64 -1.83
C VAL A 28 -16.55 -19.87 -2.94
N LYS A 29 -17.00 -20.12 -4.18
CA LYS A 29 -16.13 -20.32 -5.34
C LYS A 29 -15.44 -19.02 -5.69
N THR A 30 -14.15 -18.90 -5.33
CA THR A 30 -13.39 -17.65 -5.35
C THR A 30 -12.24 -17.70 -6.34
N LEU A 31 -12.11 -16.63 -7.13
CA LEU A 31 -10.95 -16.35 -7.98
C LEU A 31 -10.26 -15.07 -7.48
N ILE A 32 -8.96 -15.13 -7.24
CA ILE A 32 -8.11 -13.94 -7.07
C ILE A 32 -7.35 -13.71 -8.37
N VAL A 33 -7.35 -12.47 -8.88
CA VAL A 33 -6.57 -12.05 -10.06
C VAL A 33 -5.62 -10.93 -9.65
N ASP A 34 -4.35 -11.06 -10.01
CA ASP A 34 -3.33 -10.04 -9.77
C ASP A 34 -2.41 -9.90 -10.98
N SER A 35 -2.13 -8.67 -11.39
CA SER A 35 -1.20 -8.38 -12.50
C SER A 35 0.26 -8.64 -12.16
N GLY A 36 0.60 -8.70 -10.88
CA GLY A 36 1.95 -8.91 -10.38
C GLY A 36 2.11 -10.22 -9.61
N THR A 37 3.06 -10.23 -8.70
CA THR A 37 3.34 -11.36 -7.80
C THR A 37 2.45 -11.28 -6.56
N ALA A 38 1.97 -12.44 -6.08
CA ALA A 38 1.17 -12.49 -4.86
C ALA A 38 1.94 -11.95 -3.65
N GLY A 39 1.25 -11.12 -2.85
CA GLY A 39 1.75 -10.43 -1.66
C GLY A 39 1.74 -8.91 -1.75
N GLY A 40 1.57 -8.35 -2.97
CA GLY A 40 1.53 -6.90 -3.19
C GLY A 40 2.77 -6.20 -2.64
N GLN A 41 2.60 -4.98 -2.08
CA GLN A 41 3.73 -4.19 -1.54
C GLN A 41 4.46 -4.87 -0.38
N MET A 42 3.80 -5.77 0.34
CA MET A 42 4.42 -6.49 1.46
C MET A 42 5.67 -7.27 1.05
N VAL A 43 5.74 -7.79 -0.18
CA VAL A 43 6.91 -8.58 -0.65
C VAL A 43 8.20 -7.77 -0.73
N MET A 44 8.09 -6.44 -0.82
CA MET A 44 9.24 -5.53 -0.85
C MET A 44 9.85 -5.29 0.55
N SER A 45 9.14 -5.66 1.62
CA SER A 45 9.64 -5.51 2.98
C SER A 45 10.63 -6.62 3.30
N TYR A 46 11.90 -6.25 3.44
CA TYR A 46 12.97 -7.18 3.80
C TYR A 46 12.75 -7.79 5.19
N ASN A 47 12.24 -6.99 6.12
CA ASN A 47 11.99 -7.38 7.50
C ASN A 47 10.64 -6.84 7.97
N VAL A 48 9.80 -7.71 8.54
CA VAL A 48 8.49 -7.38 9.13
C VAL A 48 8.49 -7.89 10.56
N ALA A 49 8.52 -6.95 11.53
CA ALA A 49 8.54 -7.25 12.97
C ALA A 49 7.25 -6.82 13.69
N ASN A 50 6.30 -6.21 12.97
CA ASN A 50 5.08 -5.62 13.52
C ASN A 50 3.79 -6.35 13.12
N TYR A 51 3.88 -7.58 12.59
CA TYR A 51 2.71 -8.40 12.28
C TYR A 51 2.43 -9.36 13.45
N PRO A 52 1.32 -9.15 14.22
CA PRO A 52 1.03 -9.95 15.40
C PRO A 52 0.90 -11.45 15.10
N GLY A 53 1.52 -12.29 15.93
CA GLY A 53 1.48 -13.75 15.78
C GLY A 53 2.55 -14.32 14.86
N VAL A 54 3.38 -13.47 14.25
CA VAL A 54 4.55 -13.86 13.46
C VAL A 54 5.77 -13.16 14.04
N GLU A 55 6.82 -13.91 14.35
CA GLU A 55 8.11 -13.35 14.71
C GLU A 55 8.71 -12.61 13.49
N THR A 56 9.79 -11.88 13.72
CA THR A 56 10.49 -11.15 12.66
C THR A 56 10.79 -12.04 11.45
N THR A 57 10.28 -11.66 10.28
CA THR A 57 10.47 -12.38 9.03
C THR A 57 10.34 -11.44 7.82
N SER A 58 10.63 -11.91 6.62
CA SER A 58 10.42 -11.10 5.41
C SER A 58 8.94 -11.03 5.03
N GLY A 59 8.53 -9.94 4.40
CA GLY A 59 7.18 -9.81 3.84
C GLY A 59 6.89 -10.86 2.77
N TRP A 60 7.94 -11.33 2.05
CA TRP A 60 7.84 -12.48 1.15
C TRP A 60 7.36 -13.75 1.87
N ASN A 61 7.96 -14.10 3.00
CA ASN A 61 7.58 -15.31 3.76
C ASN A 61 6.13 -15.25 4.25
N ILE A 62 5.68 -14.07 4.73
CA ILE A 62 4.28 -13.86 5.13
C ILE A 62 3.38 -14.04 3.92
N SER A 63 3.70 -13.42 2.79
CA SER A 63 2.89 -13.49 1.57
C SER A 63 2.76 -14.90 1.04
N GLN A 64 3.85 -15.68 1.02
CA GLN A 64 3.82 -17.08 0.61
C GLN A 64 2.98 -17.95 1.56
N THR A 65 2.99 -17.63 2.85
CA THR A 65 2.13 -18.30 3.83
C THR A 65 0.66 -18.02 3.57
N MET A 66 0.27 -16.76 3.38
CA MET A 66 -1.10 -16.37 3.07
C MET A 66 -1.58 -16.97 1.74
N LEU A 67 -0.72 -16.99 0.71
CA LEU A 67 -1.01 -17.61 -0.59
C LEU A 67 -1.28 -19.11 -0.44
N ARG A 68 -0.42 -19.83 0.30
CA ARG A 68 -0.63 -21.26 0.58
C ARG A 68 -1.94 -21.51 1.31
N GLN A 69 -2.28 -20.69 2.32
CA GLN A 69 -3.54 -20.79 3.05
C GLN A 69 -4.75 -20.63 2.11
N ALA A 70 -4.76 -19.59 1.26
CA ALA A 70 -5.84 -19.38 0.30
C ALA A 70 -6.01 -20.59 -0.63
N LYS A 71 -4.92 -21.09 -1.22
CA LYS A 71 -4.94 -22.25 -2.11
C LYS A 71 -5.36 -23.55 -1.40
N THR A 72 -4.94 -23.75 -0.14
CA THR A 72 -5.33 -24.93 0.66
C THR A 72 -6.83 -25.02 0.88
N PHE A 73 -7.52 -23.89 0.97
CA PHE A 73 -8.97 -23.86 1.09
C PHE A 73 -9.72 -23.86 -0.26
N GLY A 74 -8.98 -23.96 -1.39
CA GLY A 74 -9.58 -24.10 -2.72
C GLY A 74 -9.72 -22.78 -3.49
N CYS A 75 -9.13 -21.68 -3.01
CA CYS A 75 -9.09 -20.43 -3.77
C CYS A 75 -8.24 -20.58 -5.02
N LYS A 76 -8.79 -20.27 -6.20
CA LYS A 76 -7.99 -20.12 -7.42
C LYS A 76 -7.29 -18.76 -7.39
N VAL A 77 -5.98 -18.75 -7.59
CA VAL A 77 -5.18 -17.52 -7.61
C VAL A 77 -4.39 -17.48 -8.91
N MET A 78 -4.66 -16.45 -9.70
CA MET A 78 -3.96 -16.11 -10.94
C MET A 78 -3.08 -14.89 -10.66
N THR A 79 -1.79 -15.06 -10.89
CA THR A 79 -0.77 -14.00 -10.76
C THR A 79 -0.14 -13.74 -12.12
N GLN A 80 0.48 -12.56 -12.30
CA GLN A 80 0.99 -12.11 -13.60
C GLN A 80 -0.09 -12.12 -14.68
N SER A 81 -1.32 -11.76 -14.28
CA SER A 81 -2.53 -11.86 -15.08
C SER A 81 -3.22 -10.48 -15.12
N PRO A 82 -2.81 -9.59 -16.02
CA PRO A 82 -3.37 -8.24 -16.11
C PRO A 82 -4.86 -8.26 -16.45
N VAL A 83 -5.64 -7.42 -15.77
CA VAL A 83 -7.05 -7.18 -16.09
C VAL A 83 -7.11 -6.12 -17.19
N THR A 84 -7.67 -6.49 -18.34
CA THR A 84 -7.79 -5.62 -19.53
C THR A 84 -9.16 -4.97 -19.68
N GLY A 85 -10.17 -5.50 -18.98
CA GLY A 85 -11.52 -4.96 -19.00
C GLY A 85 -12.35 -5.45 -17.83
N MET A 86 -13.40 -4.71 -17.48
CA MET A 86 -14.34 -5.13 -16.46
C MET A 86 -15.71 -4.48 -16.60
N ASN A 87 -16.72 -5.14 -16.08
CA ASN A 87 -18.03 -4.57 -15.80
C ASN A 87 -18.39 -4.85 -14.34
N LEU A 88 -18.56 -3.81 -13.57
CA LEU A 88 -18.91 -3.90 -12.13
C LEU A 88 -20.39 -3.60 -11.88
N SER A 89 -21.13 -3.14 -12.89
CA SER A 89 -22.52 -2.71 -12.75
C SER A 89 -23.50 -3.85 -13.07
N GLY A 90 -24.69 -3.77 -12.49
CA GLY A 90 -25.77 -4.74 -12.75
C GLY A 90 -25.52 -6.12 -12.10
N GLU A 91 -26.29 -7.10 -12.53
CA GLU A 91 -26.26 -8.45 -11.99
C GLU A 91 -25.12 -9.31 -12.55
N ASP A 92 -24.74 -9.10 -13.81
CA ASP A 92 -23.65 -9.82 -14.46
C ASP A 92 -22.36 -9.01 -14.40
N LYS A 93 -21.61 -9.19 -13.31
CA LYS A 93 -20.29 -8.61 -13.14
C LYS A 93 -19.25 -9.51 -13.82
N TRP A 94 -18.26 -8.91 -14.49
CA TRP A 94 -17.20 -9.68 -15.12
C TRP A 94 -15.88 -8.92 -15.12
N VAL A 95 -14.79 -9.67 -15.19
CA VAL A 95 -13.45 -9.16 -15.46
C VAL A 95 -12.87 -9.92 -16.64
N GLU A 96 -12.13 -9.21 -17.50
CA GLU A 96 -11.40 -9.77 -18.62
C GLU A 96 -9.91 -9.76 -18.30
N VAL A 97 -9.30 -10.91 -18.37
CA VAL A 97 -7.90 -11.14 -18.06
C VAL A 97 -7.16 -11.41 -19.36
N GLU A 98 -6.01 -10.78 -19.53
CA GLU A 98 -5.17 -10.93 -20.70
C GLU A 98 -4.87 -12.41 -20.96
N ASP A 99 -5.00 -12.86 -22.21
CA ASP A 99 -4.80 -14.24 -22.69
C ASP A 99 -5.69 -15.32 -22.05
N GLU A 100 -6.47 -14.99 -21.02
CA GLU A 100 -7.32 -15.95 -20.28
C GLU A 100 -8.83 -15.75 -20.54
N GLY A 101 -9.21 -14.57 -21.05
CA GLY A 101 -10.59 -14.23 -21.39
C GLY A 101 -11.43 -13.72 -20.22
N LYS A 102 -12.75 -13.90 -20.32
CA LYS A 102 -13.71 -13.33 -19.35
C LYS A 102 -14.10 -14.30 -18.24
N PHE A 103 -14.09 -13.78 -17.02
CA PHE A 103 -14.58 -14.46 -15.83
C PHE A 103 -15.75 -13.67 -15.26
N HIS A 104 -16.84 -14.37 -14.94
CA HIS A 104 -18.07 -13.77 -14.42
C HIS A 104 -18.20 -14.01 -12.92
N ALA A 105 -18.83 -13.10 -12.20
CA ALA A 105 -19.07 -13.25 -10.76
C ALA A 105 -20.36 -12.55 -10.30
N ASP A 106 -20.92 -13.01 -9.18
CA ASP A 106 -22.04 -12.36 -8.52
C ASP A 106 -21.58 -11.14 -7.69
N ALA A 107 -20.35 -11.17 -7.16
CA ALA A 107 -19.75 -10.04 -6.45
C ALA A 107 -18.26 -9.88 -6.77
N ILE A 108 -17.72 -8.66 -6.54
CA ILE A 108 -16.32 -8.31 -6.76
C ILE A 108 -15.74 -7.67 -5.48
N ILE A 109 -14.51 -8.02 -5.13
CA ILE A 109 -13.75 -7.33 -4.08
C ILE A 109 -12.54 -6.65 -4.74
N ALA A 110 -12.52 -5.32 -4.75
CA ALA A 110 -11.37 -4.52 -5.18
C ALA A 110 -10.33 -4.49 -4.04
N ALA A 111 -9.14 -5.03 -4.28
CA ALA A 111 -8.04 -5.12 -3.32
C ALA A 111 -6.67 -4.82 -3.97
N THR A 112 -6.67 -3.92 -4.97
CA THR A 112 -5.50 -3.60 -5.80
C THR A 112 -4.43 -2.77 -5.06
N GLY A 113 -4.71 -2.32 -3.83
CA GLY A 113 -3.77 -1.60 -2.98
C GLY A 113 -3.33 -0.26 -3.56
N GLY A 114 -2.04 0.03 -3.46
CA GLY A 114 -1.40 1.23 -4.01
C GLY A 114 0.10 1.19 -3.72
N VAL A 115 0.79 2.22 -4.16
CA VAL A 115 2.23 2.33 -4.07
C VAL A 115 2.66 3.66 -3.46
N PRO A 116 3.75 3.72 -2.69
CA PRO A 116 4.34 4.99 -2.33
C PRO A 116 4.79 5.70 -3.62
N ARG A 117 4.76 7.02 -3.61
CA ARG A 117 5.33 7.79 -4.71
C ARG A 117 6.84 7.75 -4.59
N GLU A 118 7.48 7.36 -5.68
CA GLU A 118 8.94 7.31 -5.81
C GLU A 118 9.47 8.61 -6.43
N LEU A 119 10.75 8.91 -6.20
CA LEU A 119 11.47 9.96 -6.92
C LEU A 119 11.79 9.52 -8.36
N GLY A 120 11.81 8.21 -8.61
CA GLY A 120 12.05 7.62 -9.92
C GLY A 120 13.52 7.55 -10.33
N MET A 121 14.43 7.59 -9.37
CA MET A 121 15.88 7.56 -9.59
C MET A 121 16.42 6.12 -9.57
N GLU A 122 17.39 5.80 -10.44
CA GLU A 122 18.06 4.49 -10.42
C GLU A 122 18.79 4.24 -9.09
N SER A 123 19.40 5.29 -8.51
CA SER A 123 20.02 5.19 -7.18
C SER A 123 19.04 4.94 -6.05
N GLU A 124 17.78 5.43 -6.15
CA GLU A 124 16.69 5.10 -5.21
C GLU A 124 16.37 3.61 -5.26
N LYS A 125 16.15 3.06 -6.45
CA LYS A 125 15.84 1.63 -6.64
C LYS A 125 16.94 0.71 -6.10
N ARG A 126 18.20 1.11 -6.26
CA ARG A 126 19.36 0.34 -5.79
C ARG A 126 19.36 0.16 -4.27
N PHE A 127 18.95 1.17 -3.52
CA PHE A 127 18.99 1.15 -2.04
C PHE A 127 17.62 0.89 -1.40
N MET A 128 16.59 0.62 -2.19
CA MET A 128 15.28 0.23 -1.67
C MET A 128 15.39 -1.04 -0.82
N GLY A 129 14.97 -0.97 0.45
CA GLY A 129 15.11 -2.06 1.43
C GLY A 129 16.52 -2.25 2.00
N THR A 130 17.53 -1.53 1.49
CA THR A 130 18.92 -1.55 2.01
C THR A 130 19.40 -0.16 2.44
N GLY A 131 18.48 0.62 3.02
CA GLY A 131 18.70 1.97 3.54
C GLY A 131 17.62 2.95 3.10
N ILE A 132 16.87 2.70 2.02
CA ILE A 132 15.70 3.51 1.64
C ILE A 132 14.41 2.79 2.04
N SER A 133 13.54 3.51 2.74
CA SER A 133 12.22 3.06 3.17
C SER A 133 11.14 4.10 2.84
N TYR A 134 9.89 3.64 2.80
CA TYR A 134 8.69 4.46 2.61
C TYR A 134 7.72 4.36 3.81
N CYS A 135 8.14 3.69 4.89
CA CYS A 135 7.29 3.44 6.06
C CYS A 135 8.08 3.59 7.36
N ALA A 136 7.93 4.71 8.06
CA ALA A 136 8.60 4.93 9.35
C ALA A 136 8.16 3.92 10.43
N THR A 137 6.87 3.61 10.47
CA THR A 137 6.29 2.65 11.44
C THR A 137 6.77 1.22 11.21
N CYS A 138 7.15 0.88 9.95
CA CYS A 138 7.64 -0.45 9.60
C CYS A 138 9.11 -0.64 9.94
N ASP A 139 9.93 0.36 9.62
CA ASP A 139 11.39 0.21 9.52
C ASP A 139 12.17 1.16 10.46
N GLY A 140 11.47 2.06 11.17
CA GLY A 140 12.13 3.10 11.96
C GLY A 140 13.06 2.56 13.06
N ASP A 141 12.74 1.43 13.68
CA ASP A 141 13.52 0.81 14.73
C ASP A 141 14.87 0.23 14.26
N PHE A 142 14.98 -0.14 12.95
CA PHE A 142 16.25 -0.59 12.35
C PHE A 142 17.31 0.51 12.27
N PHE A 143 16.88 1.76 12.43
CA PHE A 143 17.75 2.95 12.39
C PHE A 143 17.95 3.56 13.77
N THR A 144 17.87 2.74 14.83
CA THR A 144 18.16 3.18 16.21
C THR A 144 19.59 3.69 16.33
N ASP A 145 19.75 4.88 16.92
CA ASP A 145 20.99 5.63 17.12
C ASP A 145 21.72 6.06 15.83
N LYS A 146 21.06 5.95 14.67
CA LYS A 146 21.63 6.33 13.35
C LYS A 146 21.22 7.73 12.94
N GLU A 147 22.02 8.33 12.03
CA GLU A 147 21.65 9.55 11.32
C GLU A 147 20.85 9.17 10.07
N ILE A 148 19.68 9.78 9.90
CA ILE A 148 18.77 9.49 8.78
C ILE A 148 18.29 10.75 8.09
N VAL A 149 17.85 10.57 6.85
CA VAL A 149 17.19 11.60 6.06
C VAL A 149 15.70 11.27 5.92
N ALA A 150 14.84 12.28 6.02
CA ALA A 150 13.42 12.20 5.67
C ALA A 150 13.15 13.16 4.50
N ILE A 151 12.60 12.65 3.39
CA ILE A 151 12.32 13.46 2.19
C ILE A 151 10.82 13.73 2.13
N GLY A 152 10.46 15.02 2.09
CA GLY A 152 9.08 15.47 2.00
C GLY A 152 8.79 16.68 2.88
N GLY A 153 7.60 17.29 2.72
CA GLY A 153 7.24 18.51 3.47
C GLY A 153 5.73 18.66 3.70
N GLY A 154 4.95 17.61 3.50
CA GLY A 154 3.55 17.52 3.88
C GLY A 154 3.35 17.04 5.32
N ASN A 155 2.10 16.97 5.78
CA ASN A 155 1.76 16.49 7.14
C ASN A 155 2.40 15.13 7.45
N SER A 156 2.21 14.15 6.56
CA SER A 156 2.76 12.81 6.76
C SER A 156 4.28 12.82 6.92
N ALA A 157 4.99 13.59 6.09
CA ALA A 157 6.45 13.67 6.16
C ALA A 157 6.94 14.20 7.52
N LEU A 158 6.29 15.24 8.04
CA LEU A 158 6.66 15.83 9.33
C LEU A 158 6.24 14.95 10.51
N GLU A 159 5.03 14.39 10.50
CA GLU A 159 4.56 13.45 11.54
C GLU A 159 5.47 12.22 11.64
N GLU A 160 5.82 11.62 10.49
CA GLU A 160 6.70 10.46 10.44
C GLU A 160 8.14 10.82 10.85
N ALA A 161 8.66 11.98 10.41
CA ALA A 161 9.98 12.45 10.82
C ALA A 161 10.07 12.70 12.34
N VAL A 162 9.04 13.28 12.95
CA VAL A 162 8.95 13.43 14.42
C VAL A 162 8.91 12.04 15.07
N GLY A 163 8.11 11.11 14.54
CA GLY A 163 8.05 9.73 15.02
C GLY A 163 9.41 9.02 14.99
N LEU A 164 10.17 9.20 13.91
CA LEU A 164 11.50 8.61 13.74
C LEU A 164 12.54 9.10 14.75
N THR A 165 12.37 10.28 15.36
CA THR A 165 13.28 10.77 16.41
C THR A 165 13.28 9.94 17.70
N LYS A 166 12.30 9.03 17.86
CA LYS A 166 12.28 8.04 18.95
C LYS A 166 13.42 7.02 18.82
N TYR A 167 13.84 6.78 17.59
CA TYR A 167 14.87 5.81 17.24
C TYR A 167 16.17 6.51 16.83
N ALA A 168 16.12 7.34 15.82
CA ALA A 168 17.29 7.97 15.24
C ALA A 168 17.97 8.95 16.19
N SER A 169 19.29 9.06 16.07
CA SER A 169 20.09 10.08 16.75
C SER A 169 19.88 11.47 16.13
N LYS A 170 19.64 11.52 14.81
CA LYS A 170 19.40 12.74 14.05
C LYS A 170 18.53 12.45 12.84
N VAL A 171 17.57 13.33 12.56
CA VAL A 171 16.71 13.31 11.37
C VAL A 171 16.93 14.59 10.58
N THR A 172 17.40 14.48 9.33
CA THR A 172 17.48 15.64 8.43
C THR A 172 16.31 15.60 7.46
N ILE A 173 15.40 16.56 7.59
CA ILE A 173 14.28 16.71 6.65
C ILE A 173 14.78 17.48 5.43
N VAL A 174 14.67 16.86 4.26
CA VAL A 174 14.97 17.47 2.96
C VAL A 174 13.67 17.75 2.23
N HIS A 175 13.44 19.02 1.88
CA HIS A 175 12.23 19.46 1.21
C HIS A 175 12.53 20.30 -0.03
N GLU A 176 11.76 20.05 -1.09
CA GLU A 176 11.96 20.70 -2.40
C GLU A 176 11.52 22.18 -2.45
N PHE A 177 10.70 22.65 -1.51
CA PHE A 177 10.19 24.01 -1.46
C PHE A 177 10.74 24.80 -0.26
N ASN A 178 10.61 26.14 -0.31
CA ASN A 178 10.98 27.01 0.79
C ASN A 178 10.00 26.99 1.98
N ASN A 179 8.78 26.46 1.77
CA ASN A 179 7.76 26.36 2.79
C ASN A 179 7.15 24.95 2.83
N PHE A 180 6.81 24.49 4.03
CA PHE A 180 6.11 23.22 4.20
C PHE A 180 4.66 23.31 3.71
N GLN A 181 4.16 22.22 3.11
CA GLN A 181 2.75 22.01 2.80
C GLN A 181 2.05 21.23 3.93
N ALA A 182 2.44 21.52 5.16
CA ALA A 182 1.94 20.90 6.37
C ALA A 182 1.20 21.90 7.26
N GLN A 183 0.37 21.38 8.16
CA GLN A 183 -0.35 22.19 9.12
C GLN A 183 0.63 22.85 10.12
N PRO A 184 0.34 24.09 10.59
CA PRO A 184 1.27 24.81 11.44
C PRO A 184 1.68 24.08 12.73
N TRP A 185 0.77 23.32 13.33
CA TRP A 185 1.05 22.60 14.58
C TRP A 185 2.16 21.56 14.44
N ILE A 186 2.17 20.77 13.35
CA ILE A 186 3.21 19.75 13.14
C ILE A 186 4.54 20.38 12.72
N VAL A 187 4.50 21.49 11.97
CA VAL A 187 5.69 22.27 11.65
C VAL A 187 6.36 22.80 12.92
N GLU A 188 5.54 23.31 13.86
CA GLU A 188 6.03 23.82 15.14
C GLU A 188 6.59 22.69 16.02
N GLU A 189 5.94 21.52 16.06
CA GLU A 189 6.42 20.35 16.77
C GLU A 189 7.77 19.86 16.22
N ALA A 190 7.88 19.73 14.89
CA ALA A 190 9.13 19.37 14.25
C ALA A 190 10.26 20.37 14.52
N ARG A 191 9.96 21.68 14.52
CA ARG A 191 10.96 22.73 14.81
C ARG A 191 11.43 22.75 16.26
N LYS A 192 10.59 22.35 17.21
CA LYS A 192 10.95 22.24 18.64
C LYS A 192 11.80 20.99 18.94
N ASN A 193 11.81 20.02 18.04
CA ASN A 193 12.53 18.78 18.24
C ASN A 193 14.02 18.96 17.94
N GLY A 194 14.86 18.89 18.98
CA GLY A 194 16.33 19.11 18.86
C GLY A 194 17.08 18.11 18.01
N LYS A 195 16.46 16.97 17.63
CA LYS A 195 17.05 15.98 16.74
C LYS A 195 16.73 16.25 15.25
N ILE A 196 15.81 17.18 14.94
CA ILE A 196 15.36 17.46 13.57
C ILE A 196 16.13 18.65 13.01
N HIS A 197 16.72 18.45 11.83
CA HIS A 197 17.36 19.48 11.02
C HIS A 197 16.63 19.64 9.71
N PHE A 198 16.63 20.86 9.14
CA PHE A 198 15.85 21.16 7.93
C PHE A 198 16.78 21.65 6.82
N LEU A 199 16.65 21.06 5.64
CA LEU A 199 17.22 21.51 4.39
C LEU A 199 16.08 21.80 3.40
N MET A 200 15.76 23.09 3.26
CA MET A 200 14.66 23.55 2.42
C MET A 200 15.16 23.93 1.03
N ALA A 201 14.27 23.95 0.04
CA ALA A 201 14.58 24.26 -1.36
C ALA A 201 15.72 23.41 -1.94
N GLN A 202 15.65 22.10 -1.73
CA GLN A 202 16.66 21.16 -2.20
C GLN A 202 16.08 20.18 -3.22
N ASP A 203 16.84 19.91 -4.27
CA ASP A 203 16.63 18.76 -5.13
C ASP A 203 17.49 17.58 -4.66
N ILE A 204 16.90 16.38 -4.68
CA ILE A 204 17.66 15.15 -4.48
C ILE A 204 18.42 14.85 -5.76
N ILE A 205 19.73 14.69 -5.65
CA ILE A 205 20.60 14.43 -6.82
C ILE A 205 20.95 12.95 -6.93
N GLU A 206 21.30 12.31 -5.80
CA GLU A 206 21.76 10.93 -5.82
C GLU A 206 21.75 10.32 -4.42
N PHE A 207 21.53 9.01 -4.36
CA PHE A 207 21.75 8.15 -3.21
C PHE A 207 23.03 7.36 -3.44
N THR A 208 23.96 7.33 -2.48
CA THR A 208 25.26 6.67 -2.65
C THR A 208 25.60 5.77 -1.46
N GLY A 209 26.33 4.72 -1.74
CA GLY A 209 26.80 3.72 -0.79
C GLY A 209 27.36 2.50 -1.50
N THR A 210 27.81 1.52 -0.73
CA THR A 210 28.30 0.23 -1.24
C THR A 210 27.16 -0.80 -1.24
N ASP A 211 27.00 -1.57 -0.17
CA ASP A 211 25.95 -2.56 -0.01
C ASP A 211 24.66 -1.96 0.60
N HIS A 212 24.79 -0.84 1.31
CA HIS A 212 23.69 -0.07 1.87
C HIS A 212 23.88 1.42 1.62
N LEU A 213 22.83 2.20 1.88
CA LEU A 213 22.88 3.66 1.81
C LEU A 213 23.88 4.21 2.83
N GLU A 214 24.74 5.11 2.38
CA GLU A 214 25.72 5.81 3.22
C GLU A 214 25.57 7.34 3.17
N LYS A 215 25.04 7.87 2.06
CA LYS A 215 24.92 9.31 1.83
C LYS A 215 23.77 9.65 0.91
N VAL A 216 23.17 10.81 1.14
CA VAL A 216 22.23 11.48 0.24
C VAL A 216 22.89 12.75 -0.28
N ILE A 217 22.95 12.93 -1.61
CA ILE A 217 23.46 14.13 -2.25
C ILE A 217 22.28 15.00 -2.66
N VAL A 218 22.28 16.23 -2.23
CA VAL A 218 21.26 17.23 -2.56
C VAL A 218 21.88 18.45 -3.21
N ALA A 219 21.06 19.23 -3.92
CA ALA A 219 21.49 20.52 -4.49
C ALA A 219 20.48 21.61 -4.13
N SER A 220 20.98 22.77 -3.71
CA SER A 220 20.16 23.94 -3.49
C SER A 220 19.52 24.40 -4.80
N LYS A 221 18.20 24.55 -4.81
CA LYS A 221 17.46 25.10 -5.96
C LYS A 221 17.80 26.56 -6.25
N GLU A 222 18.30 27.29 -5.24
CA GLU A 222 18.60 28.71 -5.37
C GLU A 222 20.02 28.94 -5.91
N THR A 223 20.99 28.15 -5.42
CA THR A 223 22.43 28.38 -5.72
C THR A 223 23.03 27.31 -6.61
N GLY A 224 22.39 26.13 -6.71
CA GLY A 224 22.97 24.95 -7.36
C GLY A 224 24.07 24.27 -6.54
N GLU A 225 24.41 24.77 -5.36
CA GLU A 225 25.43 24.20 -4.49
C GLU A 225 25.02 22.81 -4.02
N ARG A 226 25.96 21.86 -4.13
CA ARG A 226 25.73 20.47 -3.70
C ARG A 226 26.16 20.28 -2.26
N THR A 227 25.31 19.61 -1.50
CA THR A 227 25.58 19.19 -0.12
C THR A 227 25.52 17.67 -0.04
N VAL A 228 26.51 17.07 0.62
CA VAL A 228 26.55 15.65 0.93
C VAL A 228 26.08 15.45 2.36
N ILE A 229 25.02 14.70 2.55
CA ILE A 229 24.43 14.39 3.85
C ILE A 229 24.80 12.94 4.18
N PRO A 230 25.65 12.68 5.20
CA PRO A 230 25.82 11.33 5.73
C PRO A 230 24.48 10.80 6.23
N ALA A 231 24.11 9.59 5.81
CA ALA A 231 22.84 9.00 6.21
C ALA A 231 22.90 7.48 6.08
N GLU A 232 22.63 6.77 7.15
CA GLU A 232 22.53 5.31 7.16
C GLU A 232 21.11 4.84 6.78
N GLY A 233 20.15 5.76 6.73
CA GLY A 233 18.78 5.53 6.28
C GLY A 233 18.16 6.75 5.64
N CYS A 234 17.24 6.51 4.71
CA CYS A 234 16.46 7.56 4.07
C CYS A 234 14.99 7.13 3.97
N PHE A 235 14.11 7.96 4.47
CA PHE A 235 12.66 7.75 4.42
C PHE A 235 12.03 8.71 3.43
N ILE A 236 11.29 8.20 2.44
CA ILE A 236 10.69 9.00 1.36
C ILE A 236 9.18 9.13 1.59
N PHE A 237 8.72 10.35 1.90
CA PHE A 237 7.34 10.67 2.23
C PHE A 237 6.76 11.76 1.31
N ILE A 238 6.78 11.50 0.00
CA ILE A 238 6.33 12.43 -1.04
C ILE A 238 4.95 12.10 -1.60
N GLY A 239 4.22 11.21 -0.95
CA GLY A 239 2.85 10.85 -1.26
C GLY A 239 2.64 9.35 -1.47
N TYR A 240 1.38 9.00 -1.73
CA TYR A 240 0.92 7.65 -1.98
C TYR A 240 -0.05 7.67 -3.15
N VAL A 241 0.04 6.67 -4.03
CA VAL A 241 -0.81 6.55 -5.21
C VAL A 241 -1.64 5.27 -5.08
N PRO A 242 -2.96 5.38 -4.84
CA PRO A 242 -3.82 4.21 -4.83
C PRO A 242 -3.98 3.64 -6.25
N ASN A 243 -4.00 2.31 -6.38
CA ASN A 243 -4.18 1.62 -7.66
C ASN A 243 -5.67 1.56 -8.03
N THR A 244 -6.30 2.71 -8.22
CA THR A 244 -7.74 2.88 -8.42
C THR A 244 -8.11 3.37 -9.82
N SER A 245 -7.13 3.63 -10.67
CA SER A 245 -7.36 4.20 -12.02
C SER A 245 -8.37 3.40 -12.85
N VAL A 246 -8.38 2.06 -12.70
CA VAL A 246 -9.29 1.14 -13.39
C VAL A 246 -10.75 1.26 -12.93
N PHE A 247 -11.00 1.86 -11.77
CA PHE A 247 -12.34 2.07 -11.18
C PHE A 247 -12.87 3.48 -11.41
N LYS A 248 -12.09 4.36 -12.05
CA LYS A 248 -12.45 5.76 -12.27
C LYS A 248 -13.73 5.89 -13.09
N GLY A 249 -14.71 6.62 -12.56
CA GLY A 249 -16.03 6.79 -13.19
C GLY A 249 -16.99 5.60 -13.00
N ILE A 250 -16.57 4.56 -12.26
CA ILE A 250 -17.39 3.40 -11.92
C ILE A 250 -17.71 3.41 -10.43
N LEU A 251 -16.69 3.63 -9.58
CA LEU A 251 -16.81 3.66 -8.12
C LEU A 251 -16.52 5.07 -7.58
N ASP A 252 -17.17 5.44 -6.49
CA ASP A 252 -16.93 6.71 -5.83
C ASP A 252 -15.54 6.79 -5.24
N MET A 253 -14.89 7.94 -5.47
CA MET A 253 -13.53 8.25 -5.00
C MET A 253 -13.49 9.58 -4.30
N ASN A 254 -12.60 9.72 -3.33
CA ASN A 254 -12.28 11.02 -2.74
C ASN A 254 -11.30 11.81 -3.64
N GLU A 255 -10.96 13.04 -3.21
CA GLU A 255 -10.05 13.94 -3.94
C GLU A 255 -8.64 13.36 -4.15
N LYS A 256 -8.22 12.38 -3.34
CA LYS A 256 -6.94 11.68 -3.45
C LYS A 256 -6.98 10.48 -4.38
N GLY A 257 -8.15 10.18 -4.96
CA GLY A 257 -8.38 9.00 -5.79
C GLY A 257 -8.54 7.70 -5.01
N GLU A 258 -8.73 7.75 -3.70
CA GLU A 258 -9.01 6.59 -2.86
C GLU A 258 -10.48 6.21 -2.95
N LEU A 259 -10.80 4.90 -2.99
CA LEU A 259 -12.20 4.45 -3.01
C LEU A 259 -12.90 4.75 -1.69
N VAL A 260 -14.08 5.34 -1.77
CA VAL A 260 -14.95 5.58 -0.62
C VAL A 260 -15.71 4.30 -0.29
N THR A 261 -15.71 3.90 0.99
CA THR A 261 -16.42 2.74 1.47
C THR A 261 -17.10 3.03 2.80
N ASP A 262 -18.16 2.28 3.09
CA ASP A 262 -18.71 2.23 4.44
C ASP A 262 -17.90 1.32 5.38
N ARG A 263 -18.43 1.07 6.59
CA ARG A 263 -17.77 0.21 7.59
C ARG A 263 -17.80 -1.27 7.24
N GLN A 264 -18.69 -1.69 6.37
CA GLN A 264 -18.84 -3.04 5.83
C GLN A 264 -18.05 -3.24 4.54
N MET A 265 -17.23 -2.27 4.16
CA MET A 265 -16.44 -2.28 2.91
C MET A 265 -17.28 -2.21 1.62
N ASN A 266 -18.58 -1.87 1.70
CA ASN A 266 -19.40 -1.61 0.52
C ASN A 266 -18.91 -0.36 -0.21
N THR A 267 -18.91 -0.42 -1.54
CA THR A 267 -18.68 0.72 -2.42
C THR A 267 -20.01 1.35 -2.85
N SER A 268 -19.95 2.33 -3.74
CA SER A 268 -21.16 2.93 -4.36
C SER A 268 -21.93 1.98 -5.29
N VAL A 269 -21.37 0.81 -5.63
CA VAL A 269 -22.01 -0.17 -6.52
C VAL A 269 -22.37 -1.44 -5.74
N PRO A 270 -23.66 -1.86 -5.71
CA PRO A 270 -24.08 -3.07 -5.02
C PRO A 270 -23.34 -4.33 -5.48
N GLY A 271 -22.89 -5.13 -4.51
CA GLY A 271 -22.10 -6.33 -4.77
C GLY A 271 -20.64 -6.06 -5.18
N VAL A 272 -20.18 -4.81 -5.02
CA VAL A 272 -18.77 -4.44 -5.17
C VAL A 272 -18.27 -3.91 -3.85
N PHE A 273 -17.19 -4.51 -3.35
CA PHE A 273 -16.55 -4.18 -2.09
C PHE A 273 -15.13 -3.69 -2.36
N ALA A 274 -14.54 -2.91 -1.43
CA ALA A 274 -13.14 -2.51 -1.52
C ALA A 274 -12.43 -2.73 -0.18
N ALA A 275 -11.18 -3.26 -0.23
CA ALA A 275 -10.41 -3.64 0.95
C ALA A 275 -8.92 -3.34 0.78
N GLY A 276 -8.30 -2.86 1.85
CA GLY A 276 -6.87 -2.55 1.87
C GLY A 276 -6.57 -1.10 1.47
N ASP A 277 -5.38 -0.88 0.99
CA ASP A 277 -4.78 0.46 0.91
C ASP A 277 -5.26 1.32 -0.27
N LEU A 278 -6.09 0.76 -1.16
CA LEU A 278 -6.75 1.52 -2.23
C LEU A 278 -7.92 2.37 -1.73
N ARG A 279 -8.45 2.08 -0.53
CA ARG A 279 -9.60 2.78 0.04
C ARG A 279 -9.19 3.93 0.95
N GLU A 280 -10.13 4.86 1.18
CA GLU A 280 -9.95 5.93 2.13
C GLU A 280 -9.71 5.38 3.55
N LYS A 281 -8.52 5.62 4.08
CA LYS A 281 -8.12 5.19 5.43
C LYS A 281 -6.91 5.99 5.91
N ARG A 282 -6.80 6.13 7.25
CA ARG A 282 -5.70 6.86 7.86
C ARG A 282 -4.39 6.05 7.87
N PHE A 283 -4.47 4.76 8.21
CA PHE A 283 -3.30 3.91 8.42
C PHE A 283 -3.23 2.79 7.38
N ARG A 284 -2.09 2.65 6.74
CA ARG A 284 -1.77 1.62 5.75
C ARG A 284 -0.75 0.67 6.35
N GLN A 285 -1.26 -0.45 6.86
CA GLN A 285 -0.48 -1.51 7.50
C GLN A 285 -0.96 -2.88 7.00
N ILE A 286 -0.09 -3.90 7.06
CA ILE A 286 -0.48 -5.27 6.72
C ILE A 286 -1.71 -5.68 7.54
N THR A 287 -1.70 -5.41 8.85
CA THR A 287 -2.80 -5.73 9.77
C THR A 287 -4.11 -5.05 9.43
N THR A 288 -4.09 -3.76 9.05
CA THR A 288 -5.31 -3.04 8.65
C THR A 288 -5.84 -3.54 7.30
N SER A 289 -4.96 -3.92 6.38
CA SER A 289 -5.35 -4.52 5.10
C SER A 289 -5.95 -5.92 5.28
N VAL A 290 -5.39 -6.74 6.19
CA VAL A 290 -5.95 -8.05 6.58
C VAL A 290 -7.34 -7.89 7.20
N ALA A 291 -7.52 -6.92 8.11
CA ALA A 291 -8.82 -6.62 8.71
C ALA A 291 -9.85 -6.21 7.65
N ASP A 292 -9.50 -5.30 6.75
CA ASP A 292 -10.38 -4.88 5.65
C ASP A 292 -10.78 -6.08 4.76
N GLY A 293 -9.80 -6.94 4.39
CA GLY A 293 -10.06 -8.14 3.59
C GLY A 293 -10.99 -9.12 4.28
N THR A 294 -10.88 -9.27 5.61
CA THR A 294 -11.81 -10.07 6.42
C THR A 294 -13.22 -9.50 6.35
N ILE A 295 -13.38 -8.19 6.61
CA ILE A 295 -14.71 -7.54 6.62
C ILE A 295 -15.34 -7.62 5.23
N ALA A 296 -14.58 -7.28 4.17
CA ALA A 296 -15.09 -7.36 2.80
C ALA A 296 -15.55 -8.76 2.41
N ALA A 297 -14.81 -9.80 2.82
CA ALA A 297 -15.19 -11.19 2.56
C ALA A 297 -16.50 -11.58 3.26
N LEU A 298 -16.63 -11.23 4.54
CA LEU A 298 -17.84 -11.54 5.31
C LEU A 298 -19.05 -10.77 4.76
N SER A 299 -18.89 -9.48 4.45
CA SER A 299 -19.95 -8.67 3.84
C SER A 299 -20.36 -9.19 2.46
N ALA A 300 -19.40 -9.68 1.67
CA ALA A 300 -19.69 -10.28 0.37
C ALA A 300 -20.43 -11.63 0.50
N ILE A 301 -20.17 -12.43 1.54
CA ILE A 301 -20.93 -13.64 1.84
C ILE A 301 -22.38 -13.28 2.20
N ASP A 302 -22.59 -12.30 3.08
CA ASP A 302 -23.92 -11.83 3.46
C ASP A 302 -24.70 -11.31 2.23
N TYR A 303 -24.03 -10.59 1.34
CA TYR A 303 -24.61 -10.13 0.07
C TYR A 303 -25.08 -11.29 -0.81
N LEU A 304 -24.26 -12.35 -0.98
CA LEU A 304 -24.64 -13.53 -1.75
C LEU A 304 -25.85 -14.26 -1.14
N GLN A 305 -25.91 -14.33 0.18
CA GLN A 305 -27.05 -14.94 0.89
C GLN A 305 -28.33 -14.11 0.67
N GLN A 306 -28.28 -12.80 0.85
CA GLN A 306 -29.42 -11.91 0.60
C GLN A 306 -29.90 -12.00 -0.85
N LYS A 307 -28.97 -12.05 -1.82
CA LYS A 307 -29.30 -12.23 -3.24
C LYS A 307 -30.01 -13.56 -3.50
N ALA A 308 -29.55 -14.65 -2.85
CA ALA A 308 -30.18 -15.98 -2.98
C ALA A 308 -31.58 -16.02 -2.38
N ASP A 309 -31.81 -15.31 -1.29
CA ASP A 309 -33.09 -15.22 -0.59
C ASP A 309 -34.11 -14.24 -1.25
N GLY A 310 -33.66 -13.53 -2.33
CA GLY A 310 -34.49 -12.51 -3.01
C GLY A 310 -34.75 -11.25 -2.18
N SER A 311 -33.91 -11.00 -1.18
CA SER A 311 -33.97 -9.78 -0.36
C SER A 311 -33.39 -8.59 -1.12
N PRO A 312 -33.93 -7.36 -0.90
CA PRO A 312 -33.31 -6.16 -1.49
C PRO A 312 -31.85 -6.00 -0.99
N VAL A 313 -30.92 -5.83 -1.90
CA VAL A 313 -29.47 -5.66 -1.66
C VAL A 313 -29.04 -4.26 -2.03
#